data_3bcd8dddcc7914d204e7da1612a87d88
#
_entry.id   3bcd8dddcc7914d204e7da1612a87d88
#
_cell.length_a   1.000
_cell.length_b   1.000
_cell.length_c   1.000
_cell.angle_alpha   90.00
_cell.angle_beta   90.00
_cell.angle_gamma   90.00
#
_symmetry.space_group_name_H-M   'P 1'
#
loop_
_entity.id
_entity.type
_entity.pdbx_description
1 polymer ?
#
loop_
_entity_poly.entity_id
_entity_poly.type
_entity_poly.pdbx_seq_one_letter_code
_entity_poly.pdbx_strand_id
1 'polypeptide(L)'
;MCAFKKDTNLSEFIPKEKREYCVKELVETEAKYIEVLNMLKQKFINAMGQILKEDDKRIIFMNISELIALHTDFYAQILAYISRYIQPQAGTSPSQTINQSRELGSIFSEFKKRFLIYSTYCCDLPKGNHFSFF
;
A
#
# COMPACT_ATOMS: atom_id res chain seq x y z
N MET A 1 9.93 -6.31 14.40
CA MET A 1 9.95 -6.87 13.04
C MET A 1 8.55 -7.31 12.68
N CYS A 2 7.79 -6.46 12.02
CA CYS A 2 6.57 -6.93 11.37
C CYS A 2 6.98 -7.57 10.05
N ALA A 3 7.16 -8.88 10.04
CA ALA A 3 7.14 -9.63 8.81
C ALA A 3 5.75 -9.42 8.20
N PHE A 4 5.69 -8.78 7.03
CA PHE A 4 4.48 -8.71 6.24
C PHE A 4 4.07 -10.17 5.97
N LYS A 5 3.11 -10.65 6.76
CA LYS A 5 2.54 -11.97 6.51
C LYS A 5 1.87 -11.88 5.16
N LYS A 6 2.41 -12.57 4.19
CA LYS A 6 1.77 -12.81 2.91
C LYS A 6 0.49 -13.56 3.23
N ASP A 7 -0.62 -12.82 3.30
CA ASP A 7 -1.91 -13.41 3.62
C ASP A 7 -2.23 -14.48 2.60
N THR A 8 -2.28 -15.70 3.06
CA THR A 8 -2.53 -16.92 2.31
C THR A 8 -3.86 -16.90 1.54
N ASN A 9 -4.75 -15.98 1.88
CA ASN A 9 -6.07 -15.88 1.25
C ASN A 9 -6.07 -15.34 -0.19
N LEU A 10 -5.01 -14.64 -0.60
CA LEU A 10 -4.96 -14.09 -1.96
C LEU A 10 -4.61 -15.14 -3.00
N SER A 11 -3.85 -16.18 -2.63
CA SER A 11 -3.50 -17.29 -3.53
C SER A 11 -4.70 -18.15 -3.93
N GLU A 12 -5.76 -18.15 -3.13
CA GLU A 12 -7.00 -18.88 -3.39
C GLU A 12 -8.03 -18.04 -4.16
N PHE A 13 -7.76 -16.74 -4.34
CA PHE A 13 -8.67 -15.87 -5.07
C PHE A 13 -8.57 -16.12 -6.59
N ILE A 14 -9.58 -16.82 -7.13
CA ILE A 14 -9.72 -17.09 -8.56
C ILE A 14 -10.78 -16.12 -9.11
N PRO A 15 -10.37 -15.06 -9.84
CA PRO A 15 -11.31 -14.11 -10.42
C PRO A 15 -12.11 -14.76 -11.55
N LYS A 16 -13.40 -14.43 -11.62
CA LYS A 16 -14.34 -14.93 -12.64
C LYS A 16 -14.70 -13.88 -13.66
N GLU A 17 -14.77 -12.62 -13.24
CA GLU A 17 -15.17 -11.50 -14.08
C GLU A 17 -14.03 -10.51 -14.28
N LYS A 18 -14.07 -9.74 -15.37
CA LYS A 18 -13.06 -8.74 -15.72
C LYS A 18 -12.75 -7.77 -14.57
N ARG A 19 -13.78 -7.35 -13.85
CA ARG A 19 -13.64 -6.47 -12.69
C ARG A 19 -12.84 -7.13 -11.56
N GLU A 20 -13.08 -8.40 -11.30
CA GLU A 20 -12.36 -9.16 -10.26
C GLU A 20 -10.89 -9.33 -10.61
N TYR A 21 -10.55 -9.47 -11.90
CA TYR A 21 -9.15 -9.46 -12.35
C TYR A 21 -8.47 -8.13 -12.05
N CYS A 22 -9.16 -7.00 -12.28
CA CYS A 22 -8.63 -5.67 -11.93
C CYS A 22 -8.41 -5.51 -10.41
N VAL A 23 -9.34 -6.00 -9.61
CA VAL A 23 -9.20 -5.96 -8.15
C VAL A 23 -8.02 -6.84 -7.69
N LYS A 24 -7.87 -8.02 -8.27
CA LYS A 24 -6.74 -8.90 -7.99
C LYS A 24 -5.40 -8.23 -8.31
N GLU A 25 -5.30 -7.65 -9.49
CA GLU A 25 -4.10 -6.92 -9.92
C GLU A 25 -3.78 -5.75 -8.97
N LEU A 26 -4.80 -4.98 -8.58
CA LEU A 26 -4.63 -3.90 -7.62
C LEU A 26 -4.02 -4.39 -6.30
N VAL A 27 -4.53 -5.48 -5.76
CA VAL A 27 -4.04 -6.04 -4.49
C VAL A 27 -2.62 -6.60 -4.64
N GLU A 28 -2.34 -7.31 -5.72
CA GLU A 28 -1.01 -7.87 -5.97
C GLU A 28 0.05 -6.78 -6.15
N THR A 29 -0.29 -5.72 -6.89
CA THR A 29 0.62 -4.58 -7.08
C THR A 29 0.82 -3.79 -5.79
N GLU A 30 -0.22 -3.62 -4.99
CA GLU A 30 -0.15 -2.97 -3.69
C GLU A 30 0.74 -3.74 -2.70
N ALA A 31 0.56 -5.06 -2.62
CA ALA A 31 1.41 -5.93 -1.81
C ALA A 31 2.88 -5.82 -2.23
N LYS A 32 3.15 -5.83 -3.53
CA LYS A 32 4.51 -5.68 -4.08
C LYS A 32 5.11 -4.32 -3.75
N TYR A 33 4.32 -3.27 -3.84
CA TYR A 33 4.76 -1.92 -3.51
C TYR A 33 5.14 -1.79 -2.02
N ILE A 34 4.33 -2.33 -1.12
CA ILE A 34 4.64 -2.36 0.32
C ILE A 34 5.94 -3.14 0.59
N GLU A 35 6.12 -4.28 -0.08
CA GLU A 35 7.36 -5.07 0.02
C GLU A 35 8.58 -4.26 -0.37
N VAL A 36 8.51 -3.53 -1.49
CA VAL A 36 9.59 -2.66 -1.98
C VAL A 36 9.88 -1.53 -1.00
N LEU A 37 8.85 -0.86 -0.46
CA LEU A 37 9.02 0.19 0.54
C LEU A 37 9.71 -0.31 1.81
N ASN A 38 9.31 -1.49 2.30
CA ASN A 38 9.94 -2.12 3.46
C ASN A 38 11.39 -2.51 3.18
N MET A 39 11.67 -3.04 1.99
CA MET A 39 13.04 -3.36 1.56
C MET A 39 13.91 -2.11 1.51
N LEU A 40 13.42 -1.01 0.94
CA LEU A 40 14.11 0.28 0.92
C LEU A 40 14.41 0.75 2.34
N LYS A 41 13.41 0.72 3.21
CA LYS A 41 13.59 1.11 4.61
C LYS A 41 14.67 0.28 5.31
N GLN A 42 14.62 -1.03 5.17
CA GLN A 42 15.56 -1.91 5.86
C GLN A 42 16.98 -1.83 5.29
N LYS A 43 17.14 -1.91 3.98
CA LYS A 43 18.47 -1.97 3.35
C LYS A 43 19.17 -0.62 3.35
N PHE A 44 18.45 0.45 2.99
CA PHE A 44 19.07 1.76 2.85
C PHE A 44 19.22 2.49 4.20
N ILE A 45 18.20 2.47 5.03
CA ILE A 45 18.27 3.15 6.34
C ILE A 45 19.32 2.49 7.23
N ASN A 46 19.36 1.17 7.25
CA ASN A 46 20.34 0.45 8.07
C ASN A 46 21.78 0.61 7.53
N ALA A 47 21.95 0.53 6.21
CA ALA A 47 23.27 0.66 5.59
C ALA A 47 23.82 2.10 5.68
N MET A 48 22.97 3.11 5.46
CA MET A 48 23.36 4.51 5.43
C MET A 48 23.24 5.19 6.80
N GLY A 49 22.64 4.53 7.77
CA GLY A 49 22.35 5.08 9.08
C GLY A 49 23.60 5.48 9.89
N GLN A 50 24.77 4.90 9.57
CA GLN A 50 26.04 5.26 10.20
C GLN A 50 26.80 6.36 9.43
N ILE A 51 26.47 6.59 8.18
CA ILE A 51 27.21 7.50 7.28
C ILE A 51 26.51 8.86 7.20
N LEU A 52 25.19 8.89 7.26
CA LEU A 52 24.39 10.11 7.14
C LEU A 52 24.17 10.79 8.49
N LYS A 53 24.19 12.12 8.47
CA LYS A 53 23.74 12.93 9.62
C LYS A 53 22.25 12.74 9.84
N GLU A 54 21.79 12.94 11.08
CA GLU A 54 20.37 12.76 11.43
C GLU A 54 19.42 13.65 10.62
N ASP A 55 19.83 14.88 10.30
CA ASP A 55 19.02 15.79 9.48
C ASP A 55 18.88 15.30 8.05
N ASP A 56 19.94 14.73 7.48
CA ASP A 56 19.94 14.16 6.13
C ASP A 56 19.06 12.91 6.06
N LYS A 57 19.12 12.07 7.10
CA LYS A 57 18.23 10.91 7.24
C LYS A 57 16.75 11.34 7.26
N ARG A 58 16.43 12.39 8.00
CA ARG A 58 15.07 12.93 8.08
C ARG A 58 14.57 13.38 6.72
N ILE A 59 15.39 14.08 5.95
CA ILE A 59 15.03 14.59 4.62
C ILE A 59 14.83 13.43 3.63
N ILE A 60 15.75 12.46 3.61
CA ILE A 60 15.74 11.36 2.63
C ILE A 60 14.66 10.33 2.94
N PHE A 61 14.46 10.02 4.22
CA PHE A 61 13.59 8.91 4.65
C PHE A 61 12.32 9.34 5.37
N MET A 62 12.07 10.64 5.48
CA MET A 62 11.01 11.24 6.30
C MET A 62 9.65 10.63 6.05
N ASN A 63 9.32 10.34 4.79
CA ASN A 63 7.99 9.93 4.37
C ASN A 63 7.86 8.41 4.15
N ILE A 64 8.95 7.64 4.16
CA ILE A 64 8.87 6.20 3.85
C ILE A 64 8.03 5.46 4.87
N SER A 65 8.19 5.73 6.15
CA SER A 65 7.39 5.08 7.20
C SER A 65 5.90 5.43 7.10
N GLU A 66 5.58 6.67 6.77
CA GLU A 66 4.20 7.12 6.57
C GLU A 66 3.58 6.52 5.30
N LEU A 67 4.36 6.40 4.22
CA LEU A 67 3.93 5.71 3.00
C LEU A 67 3.66 4.22 3.27
N ILE A 68 4.51 3.55 4.01
CA ILE A 68 4.31 2.15 4.40
C ILE A 68 3.01 2.01 5.21
N ALA A 69 2.78 2.88 6.20
CA ALA A 69 1.55 2.87 7.00
C ALA A 69 0.31 3.09 6.15
N LEU A 70 0.33 4.09 5.28
CA LEU A 70 -0.77 4.40 4.36
C LEU A 70 -1.13 3.20 3.47
N HIS A 71 -0.14 2.63 2.80
CA HIS A 71 -0.36 1.54 1.86
C HIS A 71 -0.72 0.22 2.56
N THR A 72 -0.20 -0.03 3.75
CA THR A 72 -0.58 -1.18 4.57
C THR A 72 -2.04 -1.09 4.98
N ASP A 73 -2.51 0.07 5.43
CA ASP A 73 -3.92 0.29 5.78
C ASP A 73 -4.83 0.17 4.54
N PHE A 74 -4.43 0.76 3.44
CA PHE A 74 -5.17 0.69 2.18
C PHE A 74 -5.29 -0.76 1.67
N TYR A 75 -4.20 -1.51 1.69
CA TYR A 75 -4.17 -2.93 1.35
C TYR A 75 -5.11 -3.75 2.24
N ALA A 76 -5.09 -3.53 3.55
CA ALA A 76 -5.98 -4.21 4.48
C ALA A 76 -7.47 -3.95 4.18
N GLN A 77 -7.83 -2.73 3.80
CA GLN A 77 -9.21 -2.39 3.42
C GLN A 77 -9.63 -3.06 2.12
N ILE A 78 -8.74 -3.16 1.13
CA ILE A 78 -9.05 -3.87 -0.12
C ILE A 78 -9.20 -5.37 0.13
N LEU A 79 -8.35 -5.97 0.98
CA LEU A 79 -8.50 -7.38 1.36
C LEU A 79 -9.82 -7.64 2.07
N ALA A 80 -10.22 -6.77 2.98
CA ALA A 80 -11.51 -6.87 3.65
C ALA A 80 -12.69 -6.79 2.66
N TYR A 81 -12.58 -5.92 1.66
CA TYR A 81 -13.54 -5.83 0.58
C TYR A 81 -13.64 -7.14 -0.23
N ILE A 82 -12.50 -7.74 -0.59
CA ILE A 82 -12.47 -9.01 -1.32
C ILE A 82 -13.14 -10.11 -0.50
N SER A 83 -12.81 -10.23 0.77
CA SER A 83 -13.38 -11.24 1.66
C SER A 83 -14.89 -11.09 1.83
N ARG A 84 -15.40 -9.86 1.84
CA ARG A 84 -16.81 -9.57 2.06
C ARG A 84 -17.66 -9.77 0.81
N TYR A 85 -17.18 -9.36 -0.36
CA TYR A 85 -18.00 -9.24 -1.57
C TYR A 85 -17.63 -10.20 -2.69
N ILE A 86 -16.39 -10.62 -2.78
CA ILE A 86 -15.92 -11.45 -3.89
C ILE A 86 -15.78 -12.91 -3.47
N GLN A 87 -15.38 -13.16 -2.23
CA GLN A 87 -15.30 -14.50 -1.63
C GLN A 87 -16.20 -14.59 -0.39
N PRO A 88 -17.50 -14.42 -0.49
CA PRO A 88 -18.36 -14.58 0.68
C PRO A 88 -18.29 -16.04 1.14
N GLN A 89 -18.01 -16.25 2.41
CA GLN A 89 -18.15 -17.55 3.03
C GLN A 89 -19.60 -18.01 2.90
N ALA A 90 -19.79 -19.32 2.69
CA ALA A 90 -21.07 -19.94 2.42
C ALA A 90 -22.19 -19.43 3.36
N GLY A 91 -23.21 -18.78 2.78
CA GLY A 91 -24.38 -18.28 3.51
C GLY A 91 -24.82 -16.86 3.19
N THR A 92 -24.10 -16.12 2.32
CA THR A 92 -24.46 -14.73 1.97
C THR A 92 -25.29 -14.64 0.70
N SER A 93 -26.40 -13.92 0.78
CA SER A 93 -27.43 -13.78 -0.27
C SER A 93 -26.96 -12.91 -1.46
N PRO A 94 -27.42 -13.17 -2.70
CA PRO A 94 -26.93 -12.51 -3.91
C PRO A 94 -27.37 -11.06 -4.14
N SER A 95 -28.11 -10.44 -3.24
CA SER A 95 -28.58 -9.05 -3.41
C SER A 95 -27.54 -7.96 -3.19
N GLN A 96 -26.26 -8.27 -3.19
CA GLN A 96 -25.19 -7.35 -2.80
C GLN A 96 -24.41 -6.71 -3.96
N THR A 97 -24.75 -7.00 -5.21
CA THR A 97 -23.96 -6.55 -6.38
C THR A 97 -23.92 -5.02 -6.55
N ILE A 98 -24.98 -4.33 -6.17
CA ILE A 98 -25.07 -2.86 -6.27
C ILE A 98 -24.19 -2.18 -5.20
N ASN A 99 -24.06 -2.78 -4.04
CA ASN A 99 -23.25 -2.23 -2.94
C ASN A 99 -21.74 -2.42 -3.15
N GLN A 100 -21.33 -3.43 -3.91
CA GLN A 100 -19.91 -3.72 -4.19
C GLN A 100 -19.18 -2.55 -4.85
N SER A 101 -19.81 -1.91 -5.85
CA SER A 101 -19.20 -0.77 -6.56
C SER A 101 -19.03 0.45 -5.67
N ARG A 102 -20.02 0.69 -4.80
CA ARG A 102 -19.97 1.82 -3.87
C ARG A 102 -18.93 1.65 -2.80
N GLU A 103 -18.76 0.44 -2.27
CA GLU A 103 -17.79 0.22 -1.20
C GLU A 103 -16.35 0.30 -1.67
N LEU A 104 -16.01 -0.22 -2.84
CA LEU A 104 -14.66 -0.04 -3.39
C LEU A 104 -14.34 1.44 -3.61
N GLY A 105 -15.27 2.19 -4.22
CA GLY A 105 -15.15 3.64 -4.39
C GLY A 105 -15.05 4.39 -3.07
N SER A 106 -15.75 3.94 -2.04
CA SER A 106 -15.69 4.53 -0.69
C SER A 106 -14.31 4.36 -0.05
N ILE A 107 -13.67 3.22 -0.25
CA ILE A 107 -12.28 3.00 0.21
C ILE A 107 -11.34 4.03 -0.41
N PHE A 108 -11.37 4.22 -1.72
CA PHE A 108 -10.57 5.24 -2.40
C PHE A 108 -10.89 6.67 -1.89
N SER A 109 -12.16 6.98 -1.69
CA SER A 109 -12.59 8.28 -1.18
C SER A 109 -12.12 8.55 0.24
N GLU A 110 -12.12 7.54 1.10
CA GLU A 110 -11.62 7.62 2.47
C GLU A 110 -10.11 7.89 2.51
N PHE A 111 -9.36 7.19 1.67
CA PHE A 111 -7.92 7.33 1.60
C PHE A 111 -7.43 8.55 0.79
N LYS A 112 -8.31 9.21 0.04
CA LYS A 112 -7.99 10.37 -0.81
C LYS A 112 -7.15 11.43 -0.10
N LYS A 113 -7.52 11.81 1.12
CA LYS A 113 -6.79 12.82 1.90
C LYS A 113 -5.41 12.32 2.33
N ARG A 114 -5.29 11.04 2.67
CA ARG A 114 -4.03 10.43 3.07
C ARG A 114 -3.04 10.34 1.92
N PHE A 115 -3.51 10.16 0.69
CA PHE A 115 -2.67 10.19 -0.51
C PHE A 115 -2.02 11.55 -0.79
N LEU A 116 -2.47 12.63 -0.15
CA LEU A 116 -1.83 13.95 -0.22
C LEU A 116 -0.40 13.97 0.35
N ILE A 117 0.00 12.94 1.10
CA ILE A 117 1.38 12.78 1.55
C ILE A 117 2.36 12.70 0.38
N TYR A 118 1.92 12.21 -0.78
CA TYR A 118 2.73 12.20 -2.00
C TYR A 118 3.06 13.61 -2.50
N SER A 119 2.22 14.59 -2.25
CA SER A 119 2.53 16.00 -2.55
C SER A 119 3.76 16.45 -1.78
N THR A 120 3.81 16.19 -0.49
CA THR A 120 4.97 16.49 0.36
C THR A 120 6.21 15.72 -0.10
N TYR A 121 6.06 14.42 -0.37
CA TYR A 121 7.15 13.57 -0.86
C TYR A 121 7.74 14.11 -2.17
N CYS A 122 6.90 14.49 -3.14
CA CYS A 122 7.34 15.04 -4.42
C CYS A 122 7.97 16.43 -4.27
N CYS A 123 7.50 17.26 -3.34
CA CYS A 123 8.10 18.56 -3.04
C CYS A 123 9.48 18.45 -2.40
N ASP A 124 9.71 17.40 -1.62
CA ASP A 124 10.98 17.18 -0.92
C ASP A 124 12.02 16.43 -1.78
N LEU A 125 11.60 15.76 -2.87
CA LEU A 125 12.50 15.09 -3.81
C LEU A 125 13.62 16.00 -4.35
N PRO A 126 13.37 17.26 -4.79
CA PRO A 126 14.43 18.15 -5.23
C PRO A 126 15.44 18.48 -4.14
N LYS A 127 15.03 18.53 -2.87
CA LYS A 127 15.90 18.74 -1.72
C LYS A 127 16.84 17.55 -1.50
N GLY A 128 16.34 16.33 -1.71
CA GLY A 128 17.15 15.10 -1.68
C GLY A 128 18.18 15.03 -2.80
N ASN A 129 17.91 15.62 -3.96
CA ASN A 129 18.84 15.68 -5.08
C ASN A 129 20.01 16.65 -4.87
N HIS A 130 19.95 17.53 -3.88
CA HIS A 130 21.08 18.38 -3.49
C HIS A 130 22.20 17.60 -2.79
N PHE A 131 21.93 16.39 -2.37
CA PHE A 131 22.98 15.44 -1.93
C PHE A 131 23.55 14.73 -3.16
N SER A 132 24.18 15.46 -4.07
CA SER A 132 24.94 14.86 -5.14
C SER A 132 26.17 14.18 -4.54
N PHE A 133 26.22 12.88 -4.68
CA PHE A 133 27.39 12.06 -4.42
C PHE A 133 28.44 12.32 -5.52
N PHE A 134 29.08 13.45 -5.44
CA PHE A 134 30.28 13.76 -6.21
C PHE A 134 31.32 14.40 -5.29
#